data_b8f620b8ec8222d86a51d1491a7ab358
#
_entry.id   b8f620b8ec8222d86a51d1491a7ab358
#
_cell.length_a   1.000
_cell.length_b   1.000
_cell.length_c   1.000
_cell.angle_alpha   90.00
_cell.angle_beta   90.00
_cell.angle_gamma   90.00
#
_symmetry.space_group_name_H-M   'P 1'
#
loop_
_entity.id
_entity.type
_entity.pdbx_description
1 polymer ?
#
loop_
_entity_poly.entity_id
_entity_poly.type
_entity_poly.pdbx_seq_one_letter_code
_entity_poly.pdbx_strand_id
1 'polypeptide(L)'
;DKDGNKKDSFEPGIELNGKITVFAEGCRGHLGKELIKKFNLDEGKDPQQYGIGFKEIWEITEDKHEEGMVIHTAGWPLDNSTYGGSFVYHAENKQIFLGYVIGLDYKNPYLSPFDEFQRFKTHPTIKKIIDGGKRISYGARALIEGGFQSLPKMYMPGALLIGCDAGTLNMPKIKGSHTAMKSGMIAAETIMENLKENKSLSSYEDKFKKSWIYKELYAARNVKPSFSW
;
A
#
# COMPACT_ATOMS: atom_id res chain seq x y z
N ASP A 1 -25.36 -17.28 -10.36
CA ASP A 1 -24.56 -18.49 -10.45
C ASP A 1 -23.32 -18.27 -11.31
N LYS A 2 -22.52 -19.31 -11.51
CA LYS A 2 -21.26 -19.23 -12.30
C LYS A 2 -21.50 -18.90 -13.80
N ASP A 3 -22.70 -19.12 -14.29
CA ASP A 3 -23.07 -18.88 -15.68
C ASP A 3 -23.75 -17.51 -15.88
N GLY A 4 -23.80 -16.68 -14.82
CA GLY A 4 -24.37 -15.34 -14.82
C GLY A 4 -25.90 -15.31 -14.61
N ASN A 5 -26.56 -16.45 -14.40
CA ASN A 5 -27.98 -16.49 -14.15
C ASN A 5 -28.31 -16.06 -12.71
N LYS A 6 -29.40 -15.31 -12.57
CA LYS A 6 -29.92 -14.92 -11.24
C LYS A 6 -30.44 -16.17 -10.51
N LYS A 7 -30.03 -16.31 -9.25
CA LYS A 7 -30.62 -17.30 -8.33
C LYS A 7 -31.89 -16.74 -7.68
N ASP A 8 -32.70 -17.59 -7.08
CA ASP A 8 -33.92 -17.16 -6.36
C ASP A 8 -33.63 -16.18 -5.22
N SER A 9 -32.42 -16.29 -4.62
CA SER A 9 -31.93 -15.39 -3.57
C SER A 9 -31.25 -14.13 -4.10
N PHE A 10 -31.30 -13.85 -5.41
CA PHE A 10 -30.66 -12.67 -5.97
C PHE A 10 -31.41 -11.40 -5.59
N GLU A 11 -30.74 -10.50 -4.93
CA GLU A 11 -31.19 -9.13 -4.69
C GLU A 11 -30.31 -8.16 -5.49
N PRO A 12 -30.90 -7.20 -6.23
CA PRO A 12 -30.16 -6.21 -6.96
C PRO A 12 -29.43 -5.29 -5.97
N GLY A 13 -28.26 -4.78 -6.36
CA GLY A 13 -27.56 -3.77 -5.60
C GLY A 13 -28.30 -2.42 -5.61
N ILE A 14 -27.75 -1.47 -4.87
CA ILE A 14 -28.25 -0.10 -4.80
C ILE A 14 -27.46 0.77 -5.77
N GLU A 15 -28.15 1.59 -6.56
CA GLU A 15 -27.52 2.61 -7.40
C GLU A 15 -27.36 3.92 -6.62
N LEU A 16 -26.12 4.41 -6.53
CA LEU A 16 -25.80 5.71 -5.95
C LEU A 16 -25.36 6.65 -7.05
N ASN A 17 -26.15 7.69 -7.31
CA ASN A 17 -25.86 8.68 -8.33
C ASN A 17 -25.11 9.88 -7.73
N GLY A 18 -23.92 10.16 -8.24
CA GLY A 18 -23.09 11.30 -7.86
C GLY A 18 -22.60 12.08 -9.08
N LYS A 19 -22.31 13.37 -8.91
CA LYS A 19 -21.71 14.18 -9.98
C LYS A 19 -20.26 13.77 -10.26
N ILE A 20 -19.54 13.33 -9.22
CA ILE A 20 -18.15 12.89 -9.30
C ILE A 20 -18.01 11.70 -8.36
N THR A 21 -17.31 10.65 -8.82
CA THR A 21 -16.98 9.47 -8.04
C THR A 21 -15.49 9.48 -7.68
N VAL A 22 -15.17 9.15 -6.42
CA VAL A 22 -13.78 9.03 -5.95
C VAL A 22 -13.50 7.57 -5.62
N PHE A 23 -12.51 7.00 -6.30
CA PHE A 23 -12.08 5.63 -6.06
C PHE A 23 -10.93 5.60 -5.06
N ALA A 24 -11.13 4.90 -3.95
CA ALA A 24 -10.20 4.78 -2.83
C ALA A 24 -10.18 3.32 -2.31
N GLU A 25 -10.18 2.35 -3.22
CA GLU A 25 -10.35 0.93 -2.92
C GLU A 25 -9.08 0.27 -2.32
N GLY A 26 -8.00 1.02 -2.22
CA GLY A 26 -6.74 0.57 -1.63
C GLY A 26 -5.76 -0.03 -2.63
N CYS A 27 -5.01 -1.03 -2.21
CA CYS A 27 -3.86 -1.55 -2.96
C CYS A 27 -4.21 -2.07 -4.35
N ARG A 28 -5.34 -2.73 -4.50
CA ARG A 28 -5.80 -3.30 -5.78
C ARG A 28 -7.31 -3.33 -5.81
N GLY A 29 -7.90 -2.16 -6.07
CA GLY A 29 -9.34 -2.00 -6.19
C GLY A 29 -9.93 -2.85 -7.33
N HIS A 30 -11.12 -3.37 -7.14
CA HIS A 30 -11.82 -4.12 -8.19
C HIS A 30 -12.20 -3.21 -9.35
N LEU A 31 -12.80 -2.07 -9.04
CA LEU A 31 -13.21 -1.08 -10.03
C LEU A 31 -12.01 -0.27 -10.54
N GLY A 32 -11.07 0.09 -9.67
CA GLY A 32 -9.86 0.81 -10.06
C GLY A 32 -9.10 0.12 -11.21
N LYS A 33 -8.93 -1.22 -11.15
CA LYS A 33 -8.30 -2.00 -12.24
C LYS A 33 -9.04 -1.89 -13.57
N GLU A 34 -10.36 -2.00 -13.51
CA GLU A 34 -11.20 -1.93 -14.72
C GLU A 34 -11.15 -0.53 -15.34
N LEU A 35 -11.18 0.50 -14.49
CA LEU A 35 -11.11 1.89 -14.92
C LEU A 35 -9.76 2.26 -15.51
N ILE A 36 -8.65 1.85 -14.87
CA ILE A 36 -7.30 2.03 -15.39
C ILE A 36 -7.21 1.46 -16.80
N LYS A 37 -7.66 0.23 -17.01
CA LYS A 37 -7.68 -0.42 -18.31
C LYS A 37 -8.64 0.27 -19.30
N LYS A 38 -9.86 0.59 -18.87
CA LYS A 38 -10.89 1.19 -19.73
C LYS A 38 -10.51 2.55 -20.28
N PHE A 39 -9.81 3.34 -19.46
CA PHE A 39 -9.40 4.72 -19.80
C PHE A 39 -7.90 4.84 -20.14
N ASN A 40 -7.18 3.72 -20.25
CA ASN A 40 -5.73 3.68 -20.52
C ASN A 40 -4.94 4.61 -19.59
N LEU A 41 -5.27 4.59 -18.29
CA LEU A 41 -4.70 5.53 -17.32
C LEU A 41 -3.21 5.25 -17.01
N ASP A 42 -2.74 4.04 -17.30
CA ASP A 42 -1.37 3.56 -17.13
C ASP A 42 -0.54 3.60 -18.42
N GLU A 43 -1.04 4.24 -19.48
CA GLU A 43 -0.30 4.40 -20.73
C GLU A 43 1.03 5.12 -20.51
N GLY A 44 2.13 4.51 -20.97
CA GLY A 44 3.49 5.03 -20.80
C GLY A 44 4.01 4.99 -19.36
N LYS A 45 3.42 4.19 -18.49
CA LYS A 45 3.86 3.94 -17.12
C LYS A 45 4.50 2.57 -16.98
N ASP A 46 5.36 2.43 -15.98
CA ASP A 46 5.87 1.11 -15.61
C ASP A 46 4.75 0.24 -15.04
N PRO A 47 4.81 -1.09 -15.21
CA PRO A 47 3.85 -1.99 -14.61
C PRO A 47 3.78 -1.82 -13.09
N GLN A 48 2.57 -1.88 -12.53
CA GLN A 48 2.38 -1.81 -11.11
C GLN A 48 2.95 -3.05 -10.42
N GLN A 49 3.58 -2.87 -9.27
CA GLN A 49 4.13 -3.93 -8.45
C GLN A 49 3.43 -4.00 -7.11
N TYR A 50 3.41 -5.19 -6.52
CA TYR A 50 2.69 -5.48 -5.28
C TYR A 50 3.57 -6.23 -4.30
N GLY A 51 3.33 -6.00 -3.02
CA GLY A 51 3.91 -6.77 -1.91
C GLY A 51 2.82 -7.35 -1.03
N ILE A 52 3.20 -8.30 -0.18
CA ILE A 52 2.39 -8.77 0.94
C ILE A 52 3.09 -8.40 2.23
N GLY A 53 2.37 -7.70 3.12
CA GLY A 53 2.85 -7.37 4.45
C GLY A 53 2.12 -8.19 5.51
N PHE A 54 2.90 -8.85 6.38
CA PHE A 54 2.41 -9.48 7.60
C PHE A 54 2.72 -8.57 8.77
N LYS A 55 1.84 -8.54 9.74
CA LYS A 55 2.02 -7.77 10.97
C LYS A 55 1.51 -8.56 12.15
N GLU A 56 2.29 -8.57 13.21
CA GLU A 56 1.89 -9.09 14.51
C GLU A 56 2.05 -8.00 15.57
N ILE A 57 1.21 -8.04 16.59
CA ILE A 57 1.35 -7.24 17.80
C ILE A 57 1.71 -8.21 18.92
N TRP A 58 2.80 -7.91 19.60
CA TRP A 58 3.29 -8.68 20.73
C TRP A 58 3.33 -7.82 21.98
N GLU A 59 2.93 -8.39 23.10
CA GLU A 59 3.20 -7.87 24.43
C GLU A 59 4.48 -8.57 24.94
N ILE A 60 5.50 -7.77 25.25
CA ILE A 60 6.82 -8.27 25.65
C ILE A 60 7.15 -7.88 27.09
N THR A 61 8.20 -8.48 27.65
CA THR A 61 8.67 -8.17 28.99
C THR A 61 9.29 -6.76 29.04
N GLU A 62 9.19 -6.11 30.19
CA GLU A 62 9.63 -4.73 30.39
C GLU A 62 11.14 -4.53 30.16
N ASP A 63 11.93 -5.52 30.53
CA ASP A 63 13.39 -5.53 30.35
C ASP A 63 13.85 -5.54 28.89
N LYS A 64 12.94 -5.86 27.97
CA LYS A 64 13.19 -5.92 26.52
C LYS A 64 12.50 -4.80 25.75
N HIS A 65 11.72 -3.98 26.46
CA HIS A 65 10.94 -2.92 25.84
C HIS A 65 11.66 -1.59 25.95
N GLU A 66 11.72 -0.87 24.82
CA GLU A 66 12.25 0.51 24.74
C GLU A 66 11.29 1.35 23.91
N GLU A 67 10.35 2.04 24.60
CA GLU A 67 9.30 2.82 23.92
C GLU A 67 9.90 3.83 22.95
N GLY A 68 9.34 3.86 21.72
CA GLY A 68 9.80 4.72 20.65
C GLY A 68 10.95 4.14 19.82
N MET A 69 11.53 3.00 20.21
CA MET A 69 12.56 2.35 19.39
C MET A 69 11.96 1.83 18.08
N VAL A 70 12.65 2.11 16.97
CA VAL A 70 12.29 1.70 15.61
C VAL A 70 13.45 0.96 14.97
N ILE A 71 13.20 -0.27 14.54
CA ILE A 71 14.18 -1.09 13.82
C ILE A 71 13.60 -1.40 12.44
N HIS A 72 14.38 -1.16 11.38
CA HIS A 72 14.10 -1.66 10.04
C HIS A 72 15.22 -2.62 9.63
N THR A 73 14.84 -3.70 8.93
CA THR A 73 15.81 -4.66 8.38
C THR A 73 15.53 -4.93 6.91
N ALA A 74 16.56 -5.37 6.19
CA ALA A 74 16.46 -5.89 4.82
C ALA A 74 17.32 -7.17 4.72
N GLY A 75 17.05 -8.00 3.69
CA GLY A 75 17.78 -9.24 3.44
C GLY A 75 17.19 -10.42 4.22
N TRP A 76 18.03 -11.15 4.95
CA TRP A 76 17.63 -12.38 5.62
C TRP A 76 16.26 -12.29 6.31
N PRO A 77 15.39 -13.33 6.16
CA PRO A 77 15.57 -14.64 5.57
C PRO A 77 15.52 -14.70 4.04
N LEU A 78 15.18 -13.59 3.37
CA LEU A 78 15.16 -13.53 1.91
C LEU A 78 16.57 -13.50 1.34
N ASP A 79 16.72 -14.06 0.16
CA ASP A 79 17.93 -13.94 -0.64
C ASP A 79 18.00 -12.57 -1.37
N ASN A 80 19.12 -12.31 -2.04
CA ASN A 80 19.33 -11.04 -2.75
C ASN A 80 18.45 -10.87 -3.99
N SER A 81 17.77 -11.92 -4.45
CA SER A 81 16.88 -11.89 -5.60
C SER A 81 15.43 -11.56 -5.25
N THR A 82 15.11 -11.52 -3.96
CA THR A 82 13.77 -11.29 -3.46
C THR A 82 13.71 -10.00 -2.65
N TYR A 83 12.94 -9.03 -3.14
CA TYR A 83 12.72 -7.77 -2.43
C TYR A 83 11.87 -7.99 -1.18
N GLY A 84 12.31 -7.40 -0.07
CA GLY A 84 11.56 -7.45 1.18
C GLY A 84 12.36 -6.92 2.37
N GLY A 85 11.70 -6.91 3.52
CA GLY A 85 12.30 -6.45 4.76
C GLY A 85 11.30 -6.41 5.91
N SER A 86 11.76 -5.99 7.07
CA SER A 86 10.95 -5.96 8.27
C SER A 86 10.97 -4.61 8.98
N PHE A 87 10.02 -4.47 9.89
CA PHE A 87 10.04 -3.43 10.90
C PHE A 87 9.70 -4.00 12.29
N VAL A 88 10.29 -3.41 13.31
CA VAL A 88 9.92 -3.62 14.72
C VAL A 88 9.76 -2.24 15.34
N TYR A 89 8.57 -1.95 15.84
CA TYR A 89 8.26 -0.68 16.50
C TYR A 89 7.85 -0.96 17.95
N HIS A 90 8.59 -0.40 18.89
CA HIS A 90 8.23 -0.44 20.30
C HIS A 90 7.23 0.68 20.58
N ALA A 91 5.97 0.30 20.78
CA ALA A 91 4.86 1.19 21.07
C ALA A 91 4.63 1.31 22.57
N GLU A 92 3.59 2.02 22.97
CA GLU A 92 3.16 2.13 24.37
C GLU A 92 2.76 0.75 24.95
N ASN A 93 2.67 0.67 26.27
CA ASN A 93 2.17 -0.48 27.03
C ASN A 93 2.94 -1.79 26.80
N LYS A 94 4.25 -1.74 26.62
CA LYS A 94 5.11 -2.91 26.38
C LYS A 94 4.73 -3.69 25.12
N GLN A 95 4.07 -3.03 24.17
CA GLN A 95 3.70 -3.61 22.90
C GLN A 95 4.77 -3.34 21.85
N ILE A 96 5.01 -4.32 21.01
CA ILE A 96 5.76 -4.15 19.77
C ILE A 96 4.92 -4.51 18.57
N PHE A 97 5.12 -3.77 17.49
CA PHE A 97 4.58 -4.07 16.18
C PHE A 97 5.68 -4.68 15.34
N LEU A 98 5.57 -5.97 15.10
CA LEU A 98 6.49 -6.74 14.28
C LEU A 98 5.88 -6.96 12.91
N GLY A 99 6.54 -6.50 11.85
CA GLY A 99 6.05 -6.67 10.49
C GLY A 99 7.12 -7.16 9.54
N TYR A 100 6.66 -7.83 8.49
CA TYR A 100 7.50 -8.36 7.41
C TYR A 100 6.80 -8.15 6.08
N VAL A 101 7.50 -7.58 5.11
CA VAL A 101 6.97 -7.29 3.77
C VAL A 101 7.81 -8.02 2.73
N ILE A 102 7.15 -8.66 1.78
CA ILE A 102 7.78 -9.37 0.66
C ILE A 102 7.13 -8.90 -0.64
N GLY A 103 7.95 -8.50 -1.62
CA GLY A 103 7.49 -8.23 -2.97
C GLY A 103 6.93 -9.48 -3.61
N LEU A 104 5.78 -9.38 -4.29
CA LEU A 104 5.10 -10.51 -4.91
C LEU A 104 5.64 -10.86 -6.31
N ASP A 105 6.73 -10.21 -6.72
CA ASP A 105 7.47 -10.47 -7.94
C ASP A 105 8.63 -11.47 -7.75
N TYR A 106 8.67 -12.18 -6.63
CA TYR A 106 9.68 -13.20 -6.35
C TYR A 106 9.65 -14.34 -7.37
N LYS A 107 10.85 -14.84 -7.72
CA LYS A 107 11.03 -15.85 -8.79
C LYS A 107 10.87 -17.30 -8.30
N ASN A 108 11.08 -17.55 -7.01
CA ASN A 108 11.02 -18.88 -6.43
C ASN A 108 9.55 -19.27 -6.14
N PRO A 109 8.93 -20.21 -6.92
CA PRO A 109 7.54 -20.59 -6.72
C PRO A 109 7.28 -21.33 -5.40
N TYR A 110 8.33 -21.79 -4.74
CA TYR A 110 8.24 -22.48 -3.44
C TYR A 110 8.40 -21.53 -2.25
N LEU A 111 8.67 -20.23 -2.50
CA LEU A 111 8.74 -19.26 -1.43
C LEU A 111 7.34 -19.04 -0.85
N SER A 112 7.20 -19.24 0.46
CA SER A 112 6.00 -18.90 1.20
C SER A 112 6.25 -17.63 2.01
N PRO A 113 5.63 -16.51 1.66
CA PRO A 113 5.80 -15.26 2.41
C PRO A 113 5.48 -15.37 3.90
N PHE A 114 4.50 -16.21 4.26
CA PHE A 114 4.18 -16.47 5.65
C PHE A 114 5.31 -17.20 6.37
N ASP A 115 5.88 -18.25 5.75
CA ASP A 115 6.96 -19.03 6.36
C ASP A 115 8.24 -18.20 6.49
N GLU A 116 8.52 -17.33 5.53
CA GLU A 116 9.64 -16.39 5.64
C GLU A 116 9.46 -15.42 6.83
N PHE A 117 8.24 -14.98 7.11
CA PHE A 117 7.97 -14.22 8.32
C PHE A 117 8.17 -15.04 9.59
N GLN A 118 7.81 -16.35 9.60
CA GLN A 118 8.10 -17.22 10.74
C GLN A 118 9.62 -17.42 10.91
N ARG A 119 10.35 -17.63 9.81
CA ARG A 119 11.83 -17.73 9.83
C ARG A 119 12.46 -16.44 10.36
N PHE A 120 11.98 -15.27 9.92
CA PHE A 120 12.47 -13.98 10.42
C PHE A 120 12.44 -13.89 11.95
N LYS A 121 11.39 -14.39 12.58
CA LYS A 121 11.27 -14.41 14.04
C LYS A 121 12.29 -15.32 14.74
N THR A 122 12.93 -16.24 14.02
CA THR A 122 14.00 -17.08 14.57
C THR A 122 15.37 -16.42 14.57
N HIS A 123 15.53 -15.25 13.91
CA HIS A 123 16.77 -14.51 13.95
C HIS A 123 17.16 -14.17 15.41
N PRO A 124 18.42 -14.39 15.85
CA PRO A 124 18.80 -14.25 17.25
C PRO A 124 18.39 -12.91 17.88
N THR A 125 18.55 -11.81 17.16
CA THR A 125 18.15 -10.47 17.65
C THR A 125 16.64 -10.36 17.83
N ILE A 126 15.86 -10.81 16.85
CA ILE A 126 14.39 -10.71 16.89
C ILE A 126 13.82 -11.67 17.93
N LYS A 127 14.33 -12.92 17.94
CA LYS A 127 13.96 -13.90 18.94
C LYS A 127 14.20 -13.38 20.36
N LYS A 128 15.33 -12.74 20.62
CA LYS A 128 15.64 -12.16 21.93
C LYS A 128 14.60 -11.11 22.36
N ILE A 129 14.08 -10.31 21.43
CA ILE A 129 13.06 -9.30 21.73
C ILE A 129 11.73 -9.96 22.10
N ILE A 130 11.28 -10.95 21.33
CA ILE A 130 9.96 -11.56 21.49
C ILE A 130 9.90 -12.75 22.46
N ASP A 131 11.05 -13.26 22.89
CA ASP A 131 11.13 -14.42 23.79
C ASP A 131 10.48 -14.12 25.15
N GLY A 132 9.61 -15.00 25.63
CA GLY A 132 8.77 -14.76 26.80
C GLY A 132 7.60 -13.83 26.58
N GLY A 133 7.46 -13.25 25.39
CA GLY A 133 6.32 -12.40 25.03
C GLY A 133 5.12 -13.20 24.54
N LYS A 134 3.98 -12.51 24.41
CA LYS A 134 2.71 -13.07 23.92
C LYS A 134 2.24 -12.31 22.69
N ARG A 135 1.98 -13.04 21.60
CA ARG A 135 1.32 -12.46 20.43
C ARG A 135 -0.15 -12.22 20.73
N ILE A 136 -0.60 -10.97 20.64
CA ILE A 136 -1.97 -10.57 20.96
C ILE A 136 -2.82 -10.30 19.72
N SER A 137 -2.20 -10.01 18.57
CA SER A 137 -2.92 -9.79 17.31
C SER A 137 -2.05 -10.10 16.10
N TYR A 138 -2.66 -10.35 14.96
CA TYR A 138 -1.98 -10.55 13.70
C TYR A 138 -2.88 -10.20 12.51
N GLY A 139 -2.25 -9.96 11.37
CA GLY A 139 -2.93 -9.74 10.09
C GLY A 139 -1.97 -9.69 8.92
N ALA A 140 -2.52 -9.79 7.72
CA ALA A 140 -1.78 -9.61 6.48
C ALA A 140 -2.56 -8.73 5.52
N ARG A 141 -1.84 -7.97 4.69
CA ARG A 141 -2.44 -7.12 3.68
C ARG A 141 -1.52 -6.96 2.48
N ALA A 142 -2.11 -6.96 1.28
CA ALA A 142 -1.39 -6.58 0.09
C ALA A 142 -1.05 -5.08 0.11
N LEU A 143 0.08 -4.74 -0.48
CA LEU A 143 0.62 -3.40 -0.59
C LEU A 143 0.89 -3.07 -2.06
N ILE A 144 0.80 -1.80 -2.42
CA ILE A 144 1.18 -1.31 -3.73
C ILE A 144 2.61 -0.76 -3.66
N GLU A 145 3.50 -1.21 -4.55
CA GLU A 145 4.93 -0.94 -4.43
C GLU A 145 5.59 -0.44 -5.71
N GLY A 146 4.83 -0.21 -6.77
CA GLY A 146 5.37 0.24 -8.07
C GLY A 146 6.05 1.62 -8.00
N GLY A 147 5.67 2.45 -7.05
CA GLY A 147 6.30 3.74 -6.83
C GLY A 147 5.95 4.77 -7.90
N PHE A 148 6.82 5.79 -8.02
CA PHE A 148 6.59 6.97 -8.85
C PHE A 148 6.36 6.65 -10.33
N GLN A 149 7.13 5.74 -10.90
CA GLN A 149 7.08 5.38 -12.32
C GLN A 149 5.78 4.66 -12.71
N SER A 150 5.12 4.03 -11.74
CA SER A 150 3.87 3.29 -11.94
C SER A 150 2.61 4.09 -11.59
N LEU A 151 2.74 5.39 -11.26
CA LEU A 151 1.59 6.25 -10.97
C LEU A 151 0.75 6.42 -12.25
N PRO A 152 -0.53 6.00 -12.24
CA PRO A 152 -1.41 6.19 -13.38
C PRO A 152 -1.81 7.67 -13.51
N LYS A 153 -2.45 8.02 -14.59
CA LYS A 153 -3.26 9.23 -14.67
C LYS A 153 -4.39 9.12 -13.65
N MET A 154 -4.49 10.07 -12.73
CA MET A 154 -5.33 9.95 -11.54
C MET A 154 -6.75 10.50 -11.73
N TYR A 155 -7.10 10.93 -12.92
CA TYR A 155 -8.43 11.45 -13.25
C TYR A 155 -8.96 10.86 -14.55
N MET A 156 -10.27 10.78 -14.62
CA MET A 156 -11.03 10.37 -15.80
C MET A 156 -12.37 11.14 -15.86
N PRO A 157 -13.17 11.05 -16.91
CA PRO A 157 -14.47 11.70 -16.96
C PRO A 157 -15.33 11.31 -15.76
N GLY A 158 -15.71 12.30 -14.94
CA GLY A 158 -16.57 12.12 -13.77
C GLY A 158 -15.94 11.40 -12.57
N ALA A 159 -14.62 11.14 -12.57
CA ALA A 159 -14.02 10.39 -11.47
C ALA A 159 -12.53 10.68 -11.22
N LEU A 160 -12.08 10.35 -9.99
CA LEU A 160 -10.71 10.46 -9.53
C LEU A 160 -10.25 9.18 -8.82
N LEU A 161 -8.95 8.85 -8.95
CA LEU A 161 -8.26 7.83 -8.16
C LEU A 161 -7.45 8.53 -7.04
N ILE A 162 -7.50 8.00 -5.81
CA ILE A 162 -6.74 8.53 -4.67
C ILE A 162 -6.06 7.42 -3.86
N GLY A 163 -5.09 7.80 -3.05
CA GLY A 163 -4.41 6.89 -2.12
C GLY A 163 -3.72 5.73 -2.82
N CYS A 164 -3.78 4.55 -2.20
CA CYS A 164 -3.17 3.35 -2.77
C CYS A 164 -3.84 2.86 -4.04
N ASP A 165 -5.09 3.23 -4.31
CA ASP A 165 -5.74 2.94 -5.59
C ASP A 165 -5.07 3.71 -6.75
N ALA A 166 -4.54 4.90 -6.47
CA ALA A 166 -3.67 5.66 -7.37
C ALA A 166 -2.17 5.30 -7.24
N GLY A 167 -1.77 4.42 -6.32
CA GLY A 167 -0.38 4.02 -6.14
C GLY A 167 0.50 4.97 -5.33
N THR A 168 -0.08 5.79 -4.44
CA THR A 168 0.68 6.85 -3.74
C THR A 168 1.48 6.39 -2.52
N LEU A 169 1.61 5.08 -2.26
CA LEU A 169 2.43 4.57 -1.15
C LEU A 169 3.90 4.97 -1.33
N ASN A 170 4.50 5.52 -0.29
CA ASN A 170 5.95 5.72 -0.25
C ASN A 170 6.61 4.44 0.26
N MET A 171 7.08 3.62 -0.66
CA MET A 171 7.64 2.31 -0.40
C MET A 171 8.89 2.38 0.51
N PRO A 172 9.91 3.24 0.26
CA PRO A 172 11.08 3.32 1.13
C PRO A 172 10.77 3.69 2.58
N LYS A 173 9.73 4.48 2.80
CA LYS A 173 9.26 4.82 4.16
C LYS A 173 8.37 3.75 4.78
N ILE A 174 7.91 2.77 3.98
CA ILE A 174 6.90 1.79 4.38
C ILE A 174 5.62 2.49 4.89
N LYS A 175 5.26 3.62 4.31
CA LYS A 175 4.16 4.47 4.76
C LYS A 175 3.33 4.96 3.57
N GLY A 176 2.01 4.82 3.70
CA GLY A 176 1.05 5.26 2.69
C GLY A 176 -0.06 6.15 3.23
N SER A 177 -0.29 6.17 4.56
CA SER A 177 -1.43 6.90 5.14
C SER A 177 -1.34 8.41 4.88
N HIS A 178 -0.17 9.01 5.09
CA HIS A 178 0.03 10.45 4.88
C HIS A 178 -0.16 10.86 3.41
N THR A 179 0.35 10.07 2.48
CA THR A 179 0.19 10.33 1.04
C THR A 179 -1.24 10.10 0.58
N ALA A 180 -1.92 9.06 1.10
CA ALA A 180 -3.33 8.80 0.83
C ALA A 180 -4.22 9.96 1.32
N MET A 181 -4.04 10.40 2.57
CA MET A 181 -4.78 11.54 3.12
C MET A 181 -4.57 12.81 2.30
N LYS A 182 -3.31 13.15 1.95
CA LYS A 182 -3.05 14.35 1.15
C LYS A 182 -3.60 14.24 -0.26
N SER A 183 -3.55 13.07 -0.90
CA SER A 183 -4.18 12.87 -2.21
C SER A 183 -5.71 13.09 -2.14
N GLY A 184 -6.35 12.62 -1.07
CA GLY A 184 -7.77 12.88 -0.81
C GLY A 184 -8.10 14.37 -0.60
N MET A 185 -7.23 15.10 0.12
CA MET A 185 -7.39 16.56 0.29
C MET A 185 -7.31 17.29 -1.05
N ILE A 186 -6.32 16.95 -1.89
CA ILE A 186 -6.17 17.56 -3.23
C ILE A 186 -7.38 17.23 -4.11
N ALA A 187 -7.90 15.99 -4.02
CA ALA A 187 -9.10 15.57 -4.72
C ALA A 187 -10.32 16.40 -4.29
N ALA A 188 -10.53 16.59 -2.99
CA ALA A 188 -11.62 17.38 -2.46
C ALA A 188 -11.57 18.85 -2.93
N GLU A 189 -10.39 19.47 -2.89
CA GLU A 189 -10.17 20.83 -3.42
C GLU A 189 -10.50 20.90 -4.92
N THR A 190 -10.08 19.90 -5.69
CA THR A 190 -10.35 19.82 -7.13
C THR A 190 -11.84 19.67 -7.43
N ILE A 191 -12.52 18.80 -6.68
CA ILE A 191 -13.97 18.57 -6.82
C ILE A 191 -14.75 19.83 -6.49
N MET A 192 -14.38 20.53 -5.42
CA MET A 192 -15.04 21.78 -5.04
C MET A 192 -14.93 22.87 -6.13
N GLU A 193 -13.76 23.01 -6.75
CA GLU A 193 -13.58 23.94 -7.87
C GLU A 193 -14.35 23.49 -9.12
N ASN A 194 -14.35 22.18 -9.42
CA ASN A 194 -15.14 21.66 -10.52
C ASN A 194 -16.64 21.96 -10.36
N LEU A 195 -17.19 21.70 -9.16
CA LEU A 195 -18.61 21.90 -8.89
C LEU A 195 -19.03 23.38 -8.84
N LYS A 196 -18.14 24.27 -8.41
CA LYS A 196 -18.43 25.72 -8.29
C LYS A 196 -18.13 26.49 -9.56
N GLU A 197 -17.02 26.19 -10.21
CA GLU A 197 -16.43 27.00 -11.28
C GLU A 197 -16.36 26.25 -12.61
N ASN A 198 -16.92 25.05 -12.69
CA ASN A 198 -16.88 24.16 -13.86
C ASN A 198 -15.46 23.90 -14.38
N LYS A 199 -14.44 23.89 -13.50
CA LYS A 199 -13.06 23.55 -13.84
C LYS A 199 -12.92 22.06 -14.15
N SER A 200 -12.01 21.73 -15.06
CA SER A 200 -11.71 20.34 -15.40
C SER A 200 -11.13 19.57 -14.22
N LEU A 201 -11.51 18.29 -14.08
CA LEU A 201 -10.88 17.36 -13.13
C LEU A 201 -9.38 17.13 -13.43
N SER A 202 -8.90 17.48 -14.62
CA SER A 202 -7.46 17.44 -14.95
C SER A 202 -6.60 18.31 -14.03
N SER A 203 -7.17 19.36 -13.44
CA SER A 203 -6.48 20.19 -12.46
C SER A 203 -6.03 19.43 -11.21
N TYR A 204 -6.59 18.24 -10.95
CA TYR A 204 -6.12 17.35 -9.90
C TYR A 204 -4.65 16.92 -10.12
N GLU A 205 -4.29 16.56 -11.34
CA GLU A 205 -2.92 16.18 -11.68
C GLU A 205 -1.93 17.33 -11.51
N ASP A 206 -2.32 18.55 -11.92
CA ASP A 206 -1.49 19.75 -11.77
C ASP A 206 -1.25 20.09 -10.29
N LYS A 207 -2.29 20.00 -9.47
CA LYS A 207 -2.19 20.19 -8.03
C LYS A 207 -1.35 19.12 -7.36
N PHE A 208 -1.53 17.86 -7.77
CA PHE A 208 -0.71 16.74 -7.29
C PHE A 208 0.78 16.97 -7.60
N LYS A 209 1.13 17.34 -8.84
CA LYS A 209 2.51 17.66 -9.26
C LYS A 209 3.13 18.81 -8.47
N LYS A 210 2.34 19.80 -8.05
CA LYS A 210 2.79 20.91 -7.22
C LYS A 210 2.90 20.57 -5.73
N SER A 211 2.33 19.44 -5.31
CA SER A 211 2.26 19.03 -3.91
C SER A 211 3.58 18.44 -3.40
N TRP A 212 3.70 18.36 -2.08
CA TRP A 212 4.83 17.68 -1.44
C TRP A 212 4.82 16.15 -1.68
N ILE A 213 3.64 15.52 -1.93
CA ILE A 213 3.56 14.09 -2.26
C ILE A 213 4.39 13.80 -3.51
N TYR A 214 4.17 14.58 -4.57
CA TYR A 214 4.90 14.39 -5.83
C TYR A 214 6.40 14.50 -5.60
N LYS A 215 6.86 15.52 -4.86
CA LYS A 215 8.27 15.71 -4.53
C LYS A 215 8.84 14.53 -3.75
N GLU A 216 8.10 14.04 -2.77
CA GLU A 216 8.49 12.91 -1.94
C GLU A 216 8.60 11.62 -2.75
N LEU A 217 7.59 11.29 -3.56
CA LEU A 217 7.60 10.10 -4.41
C LEU A 217 8.68 10.19 -5.50
N TYR A 218 8.88 11.37 -6.07
CA TYR A 218 9.93 11.60 -7.05
C TYR A 218 11.33 11.42 -6.45
N ALA A 219 11.57 11.91 -5.25
CA ALA A 219 12.84 11.71 -4.56
C ALA A 219 13.13 10.22 -4.29
N ALA A 220 12.08 9.43 -4.03
CA ALA A 220 12.17 8.00 -3.76
C ALA A 220 12.16 7.10 -5.03
N ARG A 221 12.00 7.67 -6.23
CA ARG A 221 11.71 6.95 -7.47
C ARG A 221 12.70 5.85 -7.87
N ASN A 222 13.95 5.97 -7.48
CA ASN A 222 15.00 5.03 -7.84
C ASN A 222 15.22 3.92 -6.81
N VAL A 223 14.55 3.97 -5.66
CA VAL A 223 14.77 2.99 -4.59
C VAL A 223 14.33 1.59 -5.02
N LYS A 224 13.10 1.43 -5.50
CA LYS A 224 12.61 0.11 -5.96
C LYS A 224 13.44 -0.43 -7.12
N PRO A 225 13.74 0.32 -8.20
CA PRO A 225 14.62 -0.16 -9.26
C PRO A 225 16.00 -0.61 -8.79
N SER A 226 16.55 0.00 -7.73
CA SER A 226 17.88 -0.36 -7.22
C SER A 226 17.94 -1.74 -6.53
N PHE A 227 16.80 -2.37 -6.25
CA PHE A 227 16.72 -3.75 -5.77
C PHE A 227 16.54 -4.80 -6.89
N SER A 228 16.42 -4.36 -8.16
CA SER A 228 16.23 -5.25 -9.31
C SER A 228 17.57 -5.46 -10.04
N TRP A 229 18.50 -6.13 -9.38
CA TRP A 229 19.81 -6.51 -9.98
C TRP A 229 19.79 -7.93 -10.51
#